data_910c18724abe1f8a8b0c44dbfdb8869e
#
_entry.id   910c18724abe1f8a8b0c44dbfdb8869e
#
_cell.length_a   1.000
_cell.length_b   1.000
_cell.length_c   1.000
_cell.angle_alpha   90.00
_cell.angle_beta   90.00
_cell.angle_gamma   90.00
#
_symmetry.space_group_name_H-M   'P 1'
#
loop_
_entity.id
_entity.type
_entity.pdbx_description
1 polymer ?
#
loop_
_entity_poly.entity_id
_entity_poly.type
_entity_poly.pdbx_seq_one_letter_code
_entity_poly.pdbx_strand_id
1 'polypeptide(L)'
;EKIYGTKKTIDRNYSVSVIINDESASASEILASAFKESYGSHIVGINSYGKGTVQSASDLNSGDTIKYTVQKWLTPDGNWINDNGVVPTDRVESVLQEGETLTYENDTMLQTAISLVSE
;
A
#
# COMPACT_ATOMS: atom_id res chain seq x y z
N GLU A 1 -2.22 4.91 -23.40
CA GLU A 1 -2.24 3.44 -23.48
C GLU A 1 -2.40 2.86 -22.07
N LYS A 2 -3.31 1.89 -21.90
CA LYS A 2 -3.47 1.14 -20.66
C LYS A 2 -2.75 -0.20 -20.78
N ILE A 3 -1.86 -0.49 -19.85
CA ILE A 3 -1.14 -1.75 -19.80
C ILE A 3 -1.75 -2.59 -18.69
N TYR A 4 -2.14 -3.81 -18.99
CA TYR A 4 -2.72 -4.76 -18.04
C TYR A 4 -1.75 -5.91 -17.75
N GLY A 5 -1.78 -6.39 -16.52
CA GLY A 5 -1.04 -7.57 -16.13
C GLY A 5 -1.63 -8.85 -16.75
N THR A 6 -0.82 -9.90 -16.77
CA THR A 6 -1.25 -11.23 -17.23
C THR A 6 -2.10 -11.91 -16.16
N LYS A 7 -3.26 -12.45 -16.54
CA LYS A 7 -4.11 -13.23 -15.63
C LYS A 7 -3.54 -14.63 -15.42
N LYS A 8 -2.92 -14.88 -14.28
CA LYS A 8 -2.88 -16.20 -13.66
C LYS A 8 -3.44 -16.08 -12.26
N THR A 9 -4.65 -16.55 -12.06
CA THR A 9 -5.27 -16.61 -10.73
C THR A 9 -5.08 -18.01 -10.15
N ILE A 10 -4.61 -18.05 -8.92
CA ILE A 10 -4.67 -19.25 -8.08
C ILE A 10 -5.71 -18.93 -7.00
N ASP A 11 -6.81 -19.67 -6.98
CA ASP A 11 -7.79 -19.54 -5.92
C ASP A 11 -7.18 -19.98 -4.59
N ARG A 12 -7.21 -19.09 -3.62
CA ARG A 12 -6.73 -19.35 -2.27
C ARG A 12 -7.86 -19.06 -1.29
N ASN A 13 -8.08 -20.00 -0.38
CA ASN A 13 -9.21 -19.99 0.57
C ASN A 13 -8.78 -19.55 1.97
N TYR A 14 -7.82 -18.67 2.09
CA TYR A 14 -7.40 -18.15 3.39
C TYR A 14 -7.61 -16.64 3.47
N SER A 15 -7.95 -16.18 4.67
CA SER A 15 -8.08 -14.75 4.95
C SER A 15 -6.72 -14.07 4.96
N VAL A 16 -6.69 -12.83 4.49
CA VAL A 16 -5.49 -11.98 4.47
C VAL A 16 -5.83 -10.63 5.07
N SER A 17 -4.99 -10.14 5.96
CA SER A 17 -4.97 -8.74 6.41
C SER A 17 -3.65 -8.09 6.00
N VAL A 18 -3.72 -6.84 5.57
CA VAL A 18 -2.57 -6.04 5.16
C VAL A 18 -2.45 -4.85 6.09
N ILE A 19 -1.28 -4.64 6.64
CA ILE A 19 -1.00 -3.49 7.51
C ILE A 19 -0.31 -2.40 6.69
N ILE A 20 -0.83 -1.18 6.77
CA ILE A 20 -0.26 0.00 6.10
C ILE A 20 -0.17 1.19 7.05
N ASN A 21 0.77 2.07 6.77
CA ASN A 21 0.89 3.37 7.42
C ASN A 21 1.29 4.45 6.40
N ASP A 22 1.50 5.66 6.85
CA ASP A 22 1.87 6.82 6.03
C ASP A 22 3.26 6.73 5.36
N GLU A 23 4.09 5.77 5.77
CA GLU A 23 5.36 5.44 5.12
C GLU A 23 5.21 4.37 4.03
N SER A 24 4.08 3.69 3.98
CA SER A 24 3.78 2.68 2.95
C SER A 24 3.58 3.38 1.60
N ALA A 25 4.47 3.16 0.66
CA ALA A 25 4.49 3.87 -0.60
C ALA A 25 4.74 2.97 -1.81
N SER A 26 4.39 3.45 -3.01
CA SER A 26 4.74 2.85 -4.31
C SER A 26 4.29 1.39 -4.44
N ALA A 27 5.22 0.43 -4.53
CA ALA A 27 4.91 -1.00 -4.69
C ALA A 27 4.05 -1.55 -3.54
N SER A 28 4.25 -1.06 -2.32
CA SER A 28 3.42 -1.43 -1.16
C SER A 28 1.96 -1.01 -1.35
N GLU A 29 1.73 0.15 -1.94
CA GLU A 29 0.39 0.66 -2.22
C GLU A 29 -0.29 -0.10 -3.37
N ILE A 30 0.46 -0.50 -4.39
CA ILE A 30 -0.02 -1.36 -5.47
C ILE A 30 -0.51 -2.70 -4.90
N LEU A 31 0.30 -3.32 -4.04
CA LEU A 31 -0.03 -4.59 -3.41
C LEU A 31 -1.24 -4.46 -2.48
N ALA A 32 -1.26 -3.44 -1.61
CA ALA A 32 -2.37 -3.19 -0.69
C ALA A 32 -3.68 -2.94 -1.45
N SER A 33 -3.66 -2.15 -2.52
CA SER A 33 -4.82 -1.91 -3.39
C SER A 33 -5.33 -3.20 -4.03
N ALA A 34 -4.43 -4.05 -4.51
CA ALA A 34 -4.81 -5.33 -5.11
C ALA A 34 -5.48 -6.27 -4.09
N PHE A 35 -4.94 -6.37 -2.89
CA PHE A 35 -5.56 -7.15 -1.82
C PHE A 35 -6.91 -6.58 -1.40
N LYS A 36 -7.03 -5.26 -1.28
CA LYS A 36 -8.28 -4.60 -0.92
C LYS A 36 -9.37 -4.83 -1.95
N GLU A 37 -9.09 -4.52 -3.22
CA GLU A 37 -10.11 -4.41 -4.26
C GLU A 37 -10.36 -5.73 -4.99
N SER A 38 -9.32 -6.56 -5.18
CA SER A 38 -9.46 -7.83 -5.92
C SER A 38 -9.63 -9.06 -5.02
N TYR A 39 -9.10 -9.04 -3.81
CA TYR A 39 -9.17 -10.17 -2.89
C TYR A 39 -10.18 -9.95 -1.76
N GLY A 40 -10.59 -8.71 -1.49
CA GLY A 40 -11.49 -8.36 -0.39
C GLY A 40 -10.84 -8.45 0.99
N SER A 41 -9.53 -8.25 1.06
CA SER A 41 -8.77 -8.29 2.31
C SER A 41 -9.06 -7.10 3.20
N HIS A 42 -8.91 -7.29 4.50
CA HIS A 42 -8.83 -6.19 5.46
C HIS A 42 -7.52 -5.41 5.29
N ILE A 43 -7.63 -4.09 5.25
CA ILE A 43 -6.50 -3.18 5.24
C ILE A 43 -6.51 -2.42 6.56
N VAL A 44 -5.53 -2.71 7.40
CA VAL A 44 -5.44 -2.22 8.78
C VAL A 44 -4.41 -1.11 8.87
N GLY A 45 -4.72 -0.06 9.58
CA GLY A 45 -3.78 1.03 9.85
C GLY A 45 -4.31 2.41 9.49
N ILE A 46 -3.47 3.22 8.90
CA ILE A 46 -3.78 4.58 8.43
C ILE A 46 -3.51 4.71 6.95
N ASN A 47 -4.01 5.80 6.33
CA ASN A 47 -3.79 6.04 4.91
C ASN A 47 -2.31 5.92 4.54
N SER A 48 -2.03 5.26 3.43
CA SER A 48 -0.68 5.16 2.90
C SER A 48 -0.17 6.49 2.33
N TYR A 49 1.07 6.53 1.90
CA TYR A 49 1.76 7.74 1.46
C TYR A 49 1.08 8.45 0.28
N GLY A 50 0.59 7.71 -0.71
CA GLY A 50 -0.06 8.29 -1.89
C GLY A 50 0.88 8.58 -3.05
N LYS A 51 1.80 7.67 -3.36
CA LYS A 51 2.67 7.79 -4.54
C LYS A 51 2.11 6.99 -5.73
N GLY A 52 1.22 7.62 -6.46
CA GLY A 52 0.53 7.01 -7.63
C GLY A 52 1.23 7.24 -8.97
N THR A 53 2.52 7.60 -8.99
CA THR A 53 3.27 7.91 -10.21
C THR A 53 4.50 7.04 -10.38
N VAL A 54 4.85 6.77 -11.64
CA VAL A 54 6.12 6.16 -12.03
C VAL A 54 7.02 7.25 -12.59
N GLN A 55 8.22 7.38 -12.02
CA GLN A 55 9.22 8.35 -12.44
C GLN A 55 10.36 7.67 -13.20
N SER A 56 10.92 8.38 -14.16
CA SER A 56 12.15 8.01 -14.83
C SER A 56 13.21 9.10 -14.60
N ALA A 57 14.46 8.71 -14.66
CA ALA A 57 15.59 9.62 -14.58
C ALA A 57 16.44 9.54 -15.86
N SER A 58 16.88 10.68 -16.36
CA SER A 58 17.80 10.76 -17.49
C SER A 58 18.95 11.69 -17.18
N ASP A 59 20.17 11.26 -17.47
CA ASP A 59 21.34 12.07 -17.31
C ASP A 59 21.52 12.99 -18.51
N LEU A 60 21.87 14.24 -18.23
CA LEU A 60 22.17 15.24 -19.24
C LEU A 60 23.68 15.30 -19.55
N ASN A 61 24.00 15.80 -20.73
CA ASN A 61 25.39 16.00 -21.14
C ASN A 61 26.19 16.97 -20.23
N SER A 62 25.48 17.79 -19.45
CA SER A 62 26.03 18.66 -18.42
C SER A 62 26.49 17.95 -17.15
N GLY A 63 26.13 16.66 -16.98
CA GLY A 63 26.33 15.90 -15.74
C GLY A 63 25.17 15.98 -14.74
N ASP A 64 24.14 16.75 -15.07
CA ASP A 64 22.93 16.84 -14.26
C ASP A 64 21.96 15.68 -14.58
N THR A 65 21.11 15.34 -13.63
CA THR A 65 20.05 14.31 -13.79
C THR A 65 18.68 14.96 -13.72
N ILE A 66 17.82 14.70 -14.72
CA ILE A 66 16.41 15.08 -14.69
C ILE A 66 15.56 13.89 -14.27
N LYS A 67 14.72 14.09 -13.27
CA LYS A 67 13.64 13.16 -12.89
C LYS A 67 12.31 13.70 -13.37
N TYR A 68 11.53 12.84 -14.03
CA TYR A 68 10.21 13.21 -14.55
C TYR A 68 9.23 12.04 -14.47
N THR A 69 7.95 12.39 -14.34
CA THR A 69 6.87 11.42 -14.30
C THR A 69 6.55 10.92 -15.71
N VAL A 70 6.60 9.61 -15.90
CA VAL A 70 6.34 8.95 -17.19
C VAL A 70 5.00 8.24 -17.23
N GLN A 71 4.51 7.76 -16.09
CA GLN A 71 3.26 7.01 -15.98
C GLN A 71 2.60 7.26 -14.62
N LYS A 72 1.31 7.03 -14.55
CA LYS A 72 0.56 6.84 -13.32
C LYS A 72 0.03 5.41 -13.26
N TRP A 73 -0.02 4.85 -12.08
CA TRP A 73 -0.67 3.56 -11.89
C TRP A 73 -2.04 3.75 -11.23
N LEU A 74 -2.94 2.83 -11.55
CA LEU A 74 -4.31 2.82 -11.05
C LEU A 74 -4.51 1.56 -10.22
N THR A 75 -5.41 1.64 -9.24
CA THR A 75 -5.87 0.47 -8.51
C THR A 75 -6.65 -0.47 -9.44
N PRO A 76 -6.91 -1.74 -9.06
CA PRO A 76 -7.75 -2.64 -9.85
C PRO A 76 -9.09 -2.04 -10.27
N ASP A 77 -9.72 -1.24 -9.42
CA ASP A 77 -10.99 -0.55 -9.71
C ASP A 77 -10.82 0.72 -10.56
N GLY A 78 -9.59 1.05 -10.94
CA GLY A 78 -9.29 2.19 -11.82
C GLY A 78 -9.10 3.53 -11.10
N ASN A 79 -8.92 3.52 -9.78
CA ASN A 79 -8.69 4.73 -8.99
C ASN A 79 -7.23 5.15 -8.98
N TRP A 80 -6.98 6.45 -9.02
CA TRP A 80 -5.65 7.02 -8.86
C TRP A 80 -5.46 7.51 -7.43
N ILE A 81 -4.51 6.90 -6.72
CA ILE A 81 -4.29 7.15 -5.28
C ILE A 81 -3.29 8.27 -4.99
N ASN A 82 -2.80 8.97 -6.00
CA ASN A 82 -1.80 10.02 -5.79
C ASN A 82 -2.28 11.07 -4.78
N ASP A 83 -1.42 11.41 -3.84
CA ASP A 83 -1.65 12.33 -2.72
C ASP A 83 -2.67 11.87 -1.66
N ASN A 84 -3.52 10.90 -1.95
CA ASN A 84 -4.52 10.38 -1.01
C ASN A 84 -4.11 9.07 -0.33
N GLY A 85 -3.33 8.27 -1.02
CA GLY A 85 -2.97 6.93 -0.57
C GLY A 85 -4.09 5.91 -0.62
N VAL A 86 -3.77 4.71 -0.16
CA VAL A 86 -4.74 3.65 0.07
C VAL A 86 -5.44 3.91 1.40
N VAL A 87 -6.75 3.98 1.38
CA VAL A 87 -7.56 4.16 2.59
C VAL A 87 -7.78 2.81 3.26
N PRO A 88 -7.45 2.64 4.54
CA PRO A 88 -7.67 1.38 5.24
C PRO A 88 -9.17 1.06 5.35
N THR A 89 -9.50 -0.23 5.40
CA THR A 89 -10.86 -0.69 5.74
C THR A 89 -11.10 -0.63 7.23
N ASP A 90 -10.05 -0.84 8.02
CA ASP A 90 -10.05 -0.87 9.47
C ASP A 90 -9.00 0.12 10.00
N ARG A 91 -9.44 1.34 10.29
CA ARG A 91 -8.54 2.39 10.74
C ARG A 91 -8.05 2.12 12.16
N VAL A 92 -6.76 1.95 12.29
CA VAL A 92 -6.06 1.72 13.57
C VAL A 92 -4.79 2.55 13.59
N GLU A 93 -4.62 3.34 14.64
CA GLU A 93 -3.42 4.12 14.87
C GLU A 93 -2.50 3.43 15.88
N SER A 94 -1.18 3.61 15.72
CA SER A 94 -0.24 3.18 16.73
C SER A 94 -0.43 4.04 17.98
N VAL A 95 -0.47 3.39 19.14
CA VAL A 95 -0.59 4.06 20.45
C VAL A 95 0.75 4.20 21.17
N LEU A 96 1.86 3.87 20.48
CA LEU A 96 3.19 4.01 21.05
C LEU A 96 3.49 5.46 21.45
N GLN A 97 4.05 5.61 22.64
CA GLN A 97 4.55 6.89 23.13
C GLN A 97 6.03 7.07 22.76
N GLU A 98 6.48 8.32 22.82
CA GLU A 98 7.88 8.63 22.55
C GLU A 98 8.82 7.83 23.48
N GLY A 99 9.77 7.13 22.88
CA GLY A 99 10.73 6.29 23.59
C GLY A 99 10.29 4.85 23.83
N GLU A 100 9.05 4.48 23.52
CA GLU A 100 8.61 3.08 23.59
C GLU A 100 9.11 2.27 22.39
N THR A 101 9.50 1.03 22.65
CA THR A 101 9.86 0.08 21.61
C THR A 101 8.63 -0.72 21.19
N LEU A 102 8.41 -0.87 19.89
CA LEU A 102 7.36 -1.70 19.35
C LEU A 102 7.57 -3.17 19.73
N THR A 103 6.56 -3.77 20.35
CA THR A 103 6.53 -5.19 20.72
C THR A 103 5.26 -5.84 20.19
N TYR A 104 5.20 -7.16 20.17
CA TYR A 104 3.99 -7.89 19.79
C TYR A 104 2.78 -7.47 20.64
N GLU A 105 2.95 -7.23 21.92
CA GLU A 105 1.87 -6.92 22.86
C GLU A 105 1.33 -5.50 22.69
N ASN A 106 2.16 -4.55 22.28
CA ASN A 106 1.76 -3.14 22.12
C ASN A 106 1.52 -2.71 20.68
N ASP A 107 1.70 -3.60 19.72
CA ASP A 107 1.41 -3.35 18.31
C ASP A 107 -0.09 -3.49 18.02
N THR A 108 -0.81 -2.39 18.14
CA THR A 108 -2.27 -2.35 17.93
C THR A 108 -2.68 -2.71 16.51
N MET A 109 -1.88 -2.35 15.51
CA MET A 109 -2.15 -2.69 14.10
C MET A 109 -2.00 -4.20 13.88
N LEU A 110 -0.92 -4.81 14.40
CA LEU A 110 -0.68 -6.24 14.29
C LEU A 110 -1.76 -7.04 15.03
N GLN A 111 -2.11 -6.66 16.25
CA GLN A 111 -3.17 -7.33 17.03
C GLN A 111 -4.52 -7.29 16.30
N THR A 112 -4.88 -6.15 15.74
CA THR A 112 -6.10 -6.01 14.95
C THR A 112 -6.06 -6.88 13.69
N ALA A 113 -4.95 -6.87 12.95
CA ALA A 113 -4.79 -7.66 11.74
C ALA A 113 -4.91 -9.17 12.03
N ILE A 114 -4.31 -9.65 13.11
CA ILE A 114 -4.41 -11.06 13.56
C ILE A 114 -5.86 -11.41 13.92
N SER A 115 -6.53 -10.55 14.67
CA SER A 115 -7.94 -10.76 15.05
C SER A 115 -8.83 -10.94 13.82
N LEU A 116 -8.67 -10.09 12.81
CA LEU A 116 -9.47 -10.12 11.58
C LEU A 116 -9.26 -11.37 10.71
N VAL A 117 -8.09 -11.98 10.73
CA VAL A 117 -7.83 -13.23 9.98
C VAL A 117 -8.14 -14.47 10.80
N SER A 118 -8.42 -14.33 12.07
CA SER A 118 -8.71 -15.44 13.00
C SER A 118 -10.22 -15.69 13.20
N GLU A 119 -11.04 -14.88 12.58
CA GLU A 119 -12.50 -15.01 12.62
C GLU A 119 -13.05 -16.12 11.74
#